data_1c588d7b7a068eeaac4509bc193f96c6
#
_entry.id   1c588d7b7a068eeaac4509bc193f96c6
#
_cell.length_a   1.000
_cell.length_b   1.000
_cell.length_c   1.000
_cell.angle_alpha   90.00
_cell.angle_beta   90.00
_cell.angle_gamma   90.00
#
_symmetry.space_group_name_H-M   'P 1'
#
loop_
_entity.id
_entity.type
_entity.pdbx_description
1 polymer ?
#
loop_
_entity_poly.entity_id
_entity_poly.type
_entity_poly.pdbx_seq_one_letter_code
_entity_poly.pdbx_strand_id
1 'polypeptide(L)'
;MDVNPFTPFGIEVDQIRFFDLFLVWCLLRPSPVLSDDEVARNRRNQNKVVLEGRRPGLTLEDEQGNAIGLKEYGLKLFDELAEVAALLDRCCGRNRYRETLAMHREKLLDPEQTYSARLLKQLLSSGQDNGCFGDALASRYREEMLAGELQYWDEAYFAGEARDSLAKQRERERSDSLSFDDFLADYFGTRQTTV
;
A
#
# COMPACT_ATOMS: atom_id res chain seq x y z
N MET A 1 2.54 3.04 2.69
CA MET A 1 1.65 3.48 1.58
C MET A 1 0.51 4.24 2.21
N ASP A 2 0.24 5.46 1.76
CA ASP A 2 -0.80 6.29 2.37
C ASP A 2 -2.19 5.78 2.00
N VAL A 3 -3.13 5.95 2.92
CA VAL A 3 -4.54 5.65 2.66
C VAL A 3 -5.05 6.57 1.55
N ASN A 4 -5.77 6.01 0.59
CA ASN A 4 -6.42 6.79 -0.46
C ASN A 4 -7.77 7.32 0.04
N PRO A 5 -7.91 8.62 0.31
CA PRO A 5 -9.15 9.19 0.83
C PRO A 5 -10.27 9.29 -0.21
N PHE A 6 -9.99 8.97 -1.48
CA PHE A 6 -10.94 9.05 -2.59
C PHE A 6 -11.63 7.73 -2.90
N THR A 7 -11.49 6.74 -2.02
CA THR A 7 -12.22 5.48 -2.07
C THR A 7 -12.75 5.11 -0.70
N PRO A 8 -13.88 4.40 -0.61
CA PRO A 8 -14.44 3.97 0.66
C PRO A 8 -13.57 2.95 1.40
N PHE A 9 -12.69 2.25 0.68
CA PHE A 9 -11.82 1.21 1.21
C PHE A 9 -10.41 1.70 1.56
N GLY A 10 -10.09 2.96 1.27
CA GLY A 10 -8.77 3.52 1.51
C GLY A 10 -7.66 3.02 0.59
N ILE A 11 -7.98 2.15 -0.38
CA ILE A 11 -7.05 1.60 -1.35
C ILE A 11 -7.77 1.29 -2.67
N GLU A 12 -7.10 1.52 -3.79
CA GLU A 12 -7.57 1.18 -5.13
C GLU A 12 -6.78 0.00 -5.72
N VAL A 13 -7.36 -0.65 -6.71
CA VAL A 13 -6.74 -1.79 -7.41
C VAL A 13 -5.38 -1.42 -8.01
N ASP A 14 -5.21 -0.20 -8.50
CA ASP A 14 -3.93 0.25 -9.05
C ASP A 14 -2.85 0.43 -7.98
N GLN A 15 -3.22 0.82 -6.75
CA GLN A 15 -2.27 0.84 -5.64
C GLN A 15 -1.83 -0.58 -5.25
N ILE A 16 -2.75 -1.56 -5.28
CA ILE A 16 -2.44 -2.97 -5.02
C ILE A 16 -1.49 -3.49 -6.10
N ARG A 17 -1.78 -3.24 -7.39
CA ARG A 17 -0.89 -3.65 -8.50
C ARG A 17 0.48 -3.00 -8.43
N PHE A 18 0.54 -1.72 -8.07
CA PHE A 18 1.82 -1.05 -7.88
C PHE A 18 2.62 -1.69 -6.73
N PHE A 19 1.94 -2.08 -5.65
CA PHE A 19 2.57 -2.75 -4.54
C PHE A 19 3.07 -4.15 -4.92
N ASP A 20 2.27 -4.95 -5.65
CA ASP A 20 2.70 -6.24 -6.21
C ASP A 20 3.95 -6.09 -7.08
N LEU A 21 3.92 -5.12 -8.00
CA LEU A 21 5.04 -4.81 -8.88
C LEU A 21 6.31 -4.48 -8.09
N PHE A 22 6.18 -3.63 -7.06
CA PHE A 22 7.29 -3.23 -6.21
C PHE A 22 7.84 -4.41 -5.39
N LEU A 23 6.98 -5.27 -4.85
CA LEU A 23 7.40 -6.45 -4.11
C LEU A 23 8.15 -7.45 -5.01
N VAL A 24 7.66 -7.69 -6.23
CA VAL A 24 8.36 -8.55 -7.19
C VAL A 24 9.72 -7.96 -7.54
N TRP A 25 9.81 -6.65 -7.77
CA TRP A 25 11.09 -5.98 -7.98
C TRP A 25 12.04 -6.17 -6.78
N CYS A 26 11.57 -6.01 -5.55
CA CYS A 26 12.35 -6.25 -4.34
C CYS A 26 12.88 -7.69 -4.27
N LEU A 27 12.05 -8.70 -4.63
CA LEU A 27 12.44 -10.11 -4.64
C LEU A 27 13.52 -10.44 -5.67
N LEU A 28 13.57 -9.69 -6.76
CA LEU A 28 14.55 -9.91 -7.84
C LEU A 28 15.89 -9.22 -7.58
N ARG A 29 15.99 -8.39 -6.55
CA ARG A 29 17.23 -7.67 -6.19
C ARG A 29 18.02 -8.40 -5.11
N PRO A 30 19.37 -8.26 -5.13
CA PRO A 30 20.19 -8.66 -3.98
C PRO A 30 19.71 -7.97 -2.71
N SER A 31 19.54 -8.71 -1.64
CA SER A 31 19.11 -8.19 -0.33
C SER A 31 20.14 -8.49 0.75
N PRO A 32 21.28 -7.79 0.77
CA PRO A 32 22.26 -7.95 1.83
C PRO A 32 21.72 -7.43 3.17
N VAL A 33 22.35 -7.86 4.25
CA VAL A 33 22.04 -7.31 5.58
C VAL A 33 22.44 -5.83 5.60
N LEU A 34 21.49 -4.97 6.00
CA LEU A 34 21.75 -3.53 6.11
C LEU A 34 22.64 -3.25 7.33
N SER A 35 23.59 -2.34 7.16
CA SER A 35 24.35 -1.77 8.27
C SER A 35 23.51 -0.76 9.07
N ASP A 36 23.92 -0.45 10.30
CA ASP A 36 23.24 0.55 11.13
C ASP A 36 23.20 1.94 10.46
N ASP A 37 24.26 2.30 9.73
CA ASP A 37 24.34 3.57 8.98
C ASP A 37 23.33 3.61 7.82
N GLU A 38 23.14 2.52 7.11
CA GLU A 38 22.15 2.40 6.04
C GLU A 38 20.72 2.47 6.61
N VAL A 39 20.46 1.80 7.72
CA VAL A 39 19.16 1.89 8.42
C VAL A 39 18.90 3.33 8.87
N ALA A 40 19.90 4.00 9.47
CA ALA A 40 19.77 5.39 9.90
C ALA A 40 19.53 6.34 8.69
N ARG A 41 20.25 6.15 7.59
CA ARG A 41 20.06 6.90 6.32
C ARG A 41 18.64 6.71 5.77
N ASN A 42 18.17 5.46 5.69
CA ASN A 42 16.83 5.15 5.19
C ASN A 42 15.77 5.83 6.04
N ARG A 43 15.92 5.84 7.37
CA ARG A 43 15.01 6.54 8.29
C ARG A 43 15.02 8.06 8.06
N ARG A 44 16.21 8.68 7.85
CA ARG A 44 16.30 10.10 7.53
C ARG A 44 15.59 10.44 6.20
N ASN A 45 15.82 9.63 5.17
CA ASN A 45 15.15 9.79 3.88
C ASN A 45 13.63 9.65 3.98
N GLN A 46 13.16 8.62 4.69
CA GLN A 46 11.73 8.41 4.92
C GLN A 46 11.11 9.62 5.63
N ASN A 47 11.73 10.12 6.70
CA ASN A 47 11.24 11.30 7.43
C ASN A 47 11.17 12.54 6.52
N LYS A 48 12.18 12.79 5.68
CA LYS A 48 12.16 13.89 4.72
C LYS A 48 10.97 13.77 3.75
N VAL A 49 10.74 12.57 3.20
CA VAL A 49 9.63 12.36 2.26
C VAL A 49 8.27 12.49 2.95
N VAL A 50 8.12 11.97 4.16
CA VAL A 50 6.87 12.08 4.93
C VAL A 50 6.52 13.55 5.22
N LEU A 51 7.51 14.34 5.64
CA LEU A 51 7.28 15.72 6.03
C LEU A 51 7.22 16.70 4.85
N GLU A 52 8.03 16.45 3.81
CA GLU A 52 8.30 17.44 2.76
C GLU A 52 8.25 16.87 1.34
N GLY A 53 7.70 15.67 1.13
CA GLY A 53 7.79 14.95 -0.14
C GLY A 53 7.30 15.70 -1.38
N ARG A 54 6.42 16.71 -1.20
CA ARG A 54 5.95 17.58 -2.27
C ARG A 54 6.77 18.87 -2.44
N ARG A 55 7.79 19.11 -1.60
CA ARG A 55 8.62 20.30 -1.69
C ARG A 55 9.48 20.26 -2.96
N PRO A 56 9.45 21.30 -3.81
CA PRO A 56 10.33 21.39 -4.97
C PRO A 56 11.83 21.32 -4.56
N GLY A 57 12.61 20.55 -5.30
CA GLY A 57 14.05 20.43 -5.03
C GLY A 57 14.43 19.61 -3.79
N LEU A 58 13.52 18.84 -3.21
CA LEU A 58 13.85 17.94 -2.12
C LEU A 58 14.92 16.95 -2.52
N THR A 59 15.98 16.83 -1.69
CA THR A 59 17.07 15.89 -1.88
C THR A 59 17.07 14.80 -0.80
N LEU A 60 17.40 13.60 -1.23
CA LEU A 60 17.63 12.42 -0.40
C LEU A 60 19.11 12.05 -0.41
N GLU A 61 19.49 11.07 0.39
CA GLU A 61 20.81 10.44 0.36
C GLU A 61 20.71 9.12 -0.43
N ASP A 62 21.54 8.95 -1.47
CA ASP A 62 21.62 7.70 -2.22
C ASP A 62 22.32 6.57 -1.42
N GLU A 63 22.55 5.42 -2.04
CA GLU A 63 23.20 4.26 -1.42
C GLU A 63 24.65 4.57 -0.97
N GLN A 64 25.31 5.51 -1.62
CA GLN A 64 26.67 5.96 -1.31
C GLN A 64 26.70 7.14 -0.32
N GLY A 65 25.52 7.65 0.09
CA GLY A 65 25.40 8.81 0.96
C GLY A 65 25.49 10.17 0.24
N ASN A 66 25.48 10.20 -1.10
CA ASN A 66 25.48 11.45 -1.86
C ASN A 66 24.07 12.05 -1.95
N ALA A 67 23.99 13.36 -2.10
CA ALA A 67 22.71 14.03 -2.30
C ALA A 67 22.15 13.74 -3.71
N ILE A 68 20.92 13.25 -3.77
CA ILE A 68 20.17 13.01 -5.01
C ILE A 68 18.78 13.63 -4.91
N GLY A 69 18.29 14.25 -5.99
CA GLY A 69 16.93 14.78 -6.02
C GLY A 69 15.88 13.67 -5.88
N LEU A 70 14.84 13.89 -5.06
CA LEU A 70 13.75 12.93 -4.90
C LEU A 70 13.16 12.48 -6.24
N LYS A 71 12.90 13.44 -7.13
CA LYS A 71 12.35 13.17 -8.47
C LYS A 71 13.31 12.31 -9.30
N GLU A 72 14.60 12.63 -9.30
CA GLU A 72 15.61 11.86 -10.03
C GLU A 72 15.72 10.43 -9.48
N TYR A 73 15.79 10.30 -8.16
CA TYR A 73 15.87 8.99 -7.50
C TYR A 73 14.63 8.13 -7.80
N GLY A 74 13.45 8.75 -7.71
CA GLY A 74 12.20 8.07 -8.05
C GLY A 74 12.14 7.65 -9.52
N LEU A 75 12.54 8.49 -10.46
CA LEU A 75 12.54 8.15 -11.89
C LEU A 75 13.44 6.96 -12.21
N LYS A 76 14.63 6.88 -11.61
CA LYS A 76 15.51 5.70 -11.74
C LYS A 76 14.80 4.42 -11.27
N LEU A 77 14.12 4.47 -10.13
CA LEU A 77 13.33 3.35 -9.64
C LEU A 77 12.20 2.97 -10.62
N PHE A 78 11.47 3.94 -11.16
CA PHE A 78 10.40 3.68 -12.12
C PHE A 78 10.91 3.07 -13.43
N ASP A 79 12.11 3.44 -13.88
CA ASP A 79 12.73 2.84 -15.06
C ASP A 79 13.10 1.36 -14.81
N GLU A 80 13.59 1.00 -13.63
CA GLU A 80 13.82 -0.40 -13.24
C GLU A 80 12.50 -1.19 -13.09
N LEU A 81 11.47 -0.59 -12.51
CA LEU A 81 10.14 -1.20 -12.37
C LEU A 81 9.48 -1.47 -13.74
N ALA A 82 9.83 -0.72 -14.79
CA ALA A 82 9.25 -0.89 -16.12
C ALA A 82 9.55 -2.27 -16.73
N GLU A 83 10.73 -2.83 -16.47
CA GLU A 83 11.09 -4.18 -16.93
C GLU A 83 10.23 -5.25 -16.23
N VAL A 84 10.04 -5.10 -14.92
CA VAL A 84 9.21 -6.03 -14.13
C VAL A 84 7.74 -5.90 -14.53
N ALA A 85 7.24 -4.69 -14.75
CA ALA A 85 5.88 -4.46 -15.23
C ALA A 85 5.63 -5.14 -16.59
N ALA A 86 6.59 -5.06 -17.52
CA ALA A 86 6.50 -5.74 -18.81
C ALA A 86 6.52 -7.26 -18.67
N LEU A 87 7.26 -7.82 -17.70
CA LEU A 87 7.26 -9.24 -17.40
C LEU A 87 5.90 -9.69 -16.86
N LEU A 88 5.38 -9.01 -15.85
CA LEU A 88 4.08 -9.33 -15.24
C LEU A 88 2.93 -9.23 -16.24
N ASP A 89 2.93 -8.22 -17.11
CA ASP A 89 1.93 -8.06 -18.16
C ASP A 89 1.95 -9.24 -19.15
N ARG A 90 3.13 -9.75 -19.51
CA ARG A 90 3.26 -10.95 -20.36
C ARG A 90 2.70 -12.19 -19.66
N CYS A 91 2.96 -12.37 -18.38
CA CYS A 91 2.45 -13.50 -17.59
C CYS A 91 0.93 -13.44 -17.43
N CYS A 92 0.36 -12.26 -17.28
CA CYS A 92 -1.07 -12.05 -17.05
C CYS A 92 -1.88 -11.85 -18.35
N GLY A 93 -1.21 -11.70 -19.49
CA GLY A 93 -1.86 -11.43 -20.78
C GLY A 93 -2.59 -10.09 -20.89
N ARG A 94 -2.21 -9.09 -20.09
CA ARG A 94 -2.85 -7.76 -20.01
C ARG A 94 -1.82 -6.69 -19.70
N ASN A 95 -2.02 -5.45 -20.19
CA ASN A 95 -1.08 -4.32 -19.98
C ASN A 95 -1.30 -3.53 -18.67
N ARG A 96 -1.89 -4.12 -17.68
CA ARG A 96 -2.34 -3.41 -16.47
C ARG A 96 -1.20 -2.92 -15.56
N TYR A 97 -0.10 -3.63 -15.49
CA TYR A 97 1.05 -3.24 -14.67
C TYR A 97 1.79 -2.04 -15.26
N ARG A 98 1.95 -1.99 -16.57
CA ARG A 98 2.54 -0.83 -17.27
C ARG A 98 1.66 0.41 -17.18
N GLU A 99 0.33 0.25 -17.31
CA GLU A 99 -0.63 1.34 -17.14
C GLU A 99 -0.61 1.89 -15.71
N THR A 100 -0.63 0.99 -14.71
CA THR A 100 -0.48 1.35 -13.29
C THR A 100 0.83 2.08 -13.02
N LEU A 101 1.93 1.58 -13.54
CA LEU A 101 3.24 2.22 -13.37
C LEU A 101 3.26 3.63 -13.97
N ALA A 102 2.73 3.82 -15.18
CA ALA A 102 2.63 5.10 -15.83
C ALA A 102 1.80 6.10 -14.99
N MET A 103 0.64 5.68 -14.48
CA MET A 103 -0.21 6.52 -13.63
C MET A 103 0.50 6.96 -12.34
N HIS A 104 1.24 6.05 -11.69
CA HIS A 104 1.99 6.42 -10.49
C HIS A 104 3.23 7.28 -10.80
N ARG A 105 3.84 7.10 -11.98
CA ARG A 105 4.95 7.94 -12.45
C ARG A 105 4.53 9.40 -12.61
N GLU A 106 3.32 9.66 -13.06
CA GLU A 106 2.77 11.02 -13.17
C GLU A 106 2.72 11.74 -11.81
N LYS A 107 2.43 11.04 -10.71
CA LYS A 107 2.45 11.63 -9.35
C LYS A 107 3.86 12.07 -8.91
N LEU A 108 4.91 11.45 -9.46
CA LEU A 108 6.29 11.84 -9.23
C LEU A 108 6.69 13.05 -10.11
N LEU A 109 6.17 13.11 -11.33
CA LEU A 109 6.41 14.20 -12.27
C LEU A 109 5.68 15.47 -11.87
N ASP A 110 4.43 15.33 -11.43
CA ASP A 110 3.55 16.38 -10.95
C ASP A 110 3.02 16.04 -9.54
N PRO A 111 3.64 16.58 -8.47
CA PRO A 111 3.21 16.34 -7.09
C PRO A 111 1.77 16.76 -6.78
N GLU A 112 1.14 17.60 -7.60
CA GLU A 112 -0.28 17.97 -7.45
C GLU A 112 -1.23 16.82 -7.76
N GLN A 113 -0.77 15.76 -8.44
CA GLN A 113 -1.53 14.53 -8.67
C GLN A 113 -1.53 13.58 -7.47
N THR A 114 -0.74 13.86 -6.43
CA THR A 114 -0.73 13.03 -5.21
C THR A 114 -2.04 13.14 -4.45
N TYR A 115 -2.42 12.07 -3.74
CA TYR A 115 -3.64 12.08 -2.93
C TYR A 115 -3.63 13.20 -1.88
N SER A 116 -2.49 13.45 -1.24
CA SER A 116 -2.35 14.52 -0.24
C SER A 116 -2.55 15.91 -0.85
N ALA A 117 -2.04 16.19 -2.05
CA ALA A 117 -2.25 17.47 -2.71
C ALA A 117 -3.72 17.66 -3.11
N ARG A 118 -4.33 16.63 -3.72
CA ARG A 118 -5.73 16.64 -4.10
C ARG A 118 -6.66 16.81 -2.91
N LEU A 119 -6.38 16.10 -1.80
CA LEU A 119 -7.14 16.22 -0.55
C LEU A 119 -7.06 17.63 0.00
N LEU A 120 -5.84 18.16 0.15
CA LEU A 120 -5.63 19.52 0.64
C LEU A 120 -6.36 20.55 -0.22
N LYS A 121 -6.28 20.43 -1.54
CA LYS A 121 -7.00 21.31 -2.47
C LYS A 121 -8.52 21.28 -2.26
N GLN A 122 -9.10 20.10 -2.10
CA GLN A 122 -10.53 19.94 -1.84
C GLN A 122 -10.93 20.51 -0.47
N LEU A 123 -10.15 20.22 0.56
CA LEU A 123 -10.36 20.73 1.92
C LEU A 123 -10.36 22.27 1.93
N LEU A 124 -9.34 22.89 1.35
CA LEU A 124 -9.24 24.35 1.29
C LEU A 124 -10.36 24.98 0.46
N SER A 125 -10.79 24.33 -0.63
CA SER A 125 -11.89 24.85 -1.46
C SER A 125 -13.26 24.67 -0.81
N SER A 126 -13.43 23.69 0.10
CA SER A 126 -14.69 23.47 0.81
C SER A 126 -14.96 24.51 1.91
N GLY A 127 -13.94 25.18 2.41
CA GLY A 127 -14.05 26.09 3.54
C GLY A 127 -14.39 25.40 4.88
N GLN A 128 -14.37 24.08 4.91
CA GLN A 128 -14.68 23.27 6.11
C GLN A 128 -13.41 22.99 6.92
N ASP A 129 -13.58 22.68 8.20
CA ASP A 129 -12.52 22.04 8.96
C ASP A 129 -12.32 20.56 8.54
N ASN A 130 -11.22 19.98 8.96
CA ASN A 130 -10.83 18.63 8.56
C ASN A 130 -11.84 17.54 9.03
N GLY A 131 -12.46 17.73 10.20
CA GLY A 131 -13.46 16.81 10.75
C GLY A 131 -14.73 16.83 9.91
N CYS A 132 -15.32 18.01 9.70
CA CYS A 132 -16.52 18.17 8.88
C CYS A 132 -16.31 17.69 7.44
N PHE A 133 -15.12 17.93 6.86
CA PHE A 133 -14.80 17.44 5.53
C PHE A 133 -14.72 15.90 5.49
N GLY A 134 -14.11 15.28 6.50
CA GLY A 134 -14.05 13.82 6.64
C GLY A 134 -15.43 13.19 6.77
N ASP A 135 -16.30 13.76 7.61
CA ASP A 135 -17.68 13.29 7.80
C ASP A 135 -18.51 13.41 6.50
N ALA A 136 -18.32 14.48 5.72
CA ALA A 136 -18.97 14.64 4.42
C ALA A 136 -18.52 13.57 3.43
N LEU A 137 -17.21 13.24 3.38
CA LEU A 137 -16.69 12.16 2.55
C LEU A 137 -17.26 10.79 2.98
N ALA A 138 -17.27 10.50 4.28
CA ALA A 138 -17.79 9.24 4.81
C ALA A 138 -19.28 9.08 4.52
N SER A 139 -20.06 10.15 4.66
CA SER A 139 -21.50 10.16 4.35
C SER A 139 -21.76 9.87 2.86
N ARG A 140 -21.00 10.51 1.95
CA ARG A 140 -21.07 10.25 0.53
C ARG A 140 -20.77 8.79 0.19
N TYR A 141 -19.68 8.23 0.72
CA TYR A 141 -19.34 6.83 0.47
C TYR A 141 -20.37 5.85 1.02
N ARG A 142 -20.95 6.17 2.18
CA ARG A 142 -22.06 5.39 2.72
C ARG A 142 -23.26 5.37 1.78
N GLU A 143 -23.62 6.52 1.21
CA GLU A 143 -24.73 6.63 0.24
C GLU A 143 -24.43 5.84 -1.04
N GLU A 144 -23.24 5.97 -1.61
CA GLU A 144 -22.78 5.22 -2.78
C GLU A 144 -22.84 3.69 -2.54
N MET A 145 -22.40 3.23 -1.38
CA MET A 145 -22.45 1.81 -1.01
C MET A 145 -23.88 1.30 -0.81
N LEU A 146 -24.77 2.10 -0.21
CA LEU A 146 -26.18 1.73 -0.02
C LEU A 146 -26.98 1.75 -1.32
N ALA A 147 -26.57 2.55 -2.29
CA ALA A 147 -27.17 2.56 -3.62
C ALA A 147 -26.90 1.28 -4.44
N GLY A 148 -26.02 0.39 -3.95
CA GLY A 148 -25.77 -0.92 -4.57
C GLY A 148 -24.87 -0.84 -5.81
N GLU A 149 -24.12 0.22 -5.99
CA GLU A 149 -23.14 0.37 -7.10
C GLU A 149 -21.87 -0.46 -6.88
N LEU A 150 -22.03 -1.73 -6.55
CA LEU A 150 -20.92 -2.67 -6.42
C LEU A 150 -20.47 -3.15 -7.80
N GLN A 151 -19.25 -2.78 -8.19
CA GLN A 151 -18.74 -2.99 -9.55
C GLN A 151 -18.42 -4.44 -9.92
N TYR A 152 -18.22 -5.35 -8.96
CA TYR A 152 -17.63 -6.68 -9.21
C TYR A 152 -18.38 -7.86 -8.62
N TRP A 153 -19.14 -7.69 -7.54
CA TRP A 153 -19.85 -8.75 -6.83
C TRP A 153 -21.22 -8.27 -6.39
N ASP A 154 -22.16 -9.19 -6.38
CA ASP A 154 -23.52 -8.94 -5.93
C ASP A 154 -23.71 -9.20 -4.41
N GLU A 155 -24.89 -8.90 -3.88
CA GLU A 155 -25.24 -9.11 -2.49
C GLU A 155 -25.17 -10.61 -2.11
N ALA A 156 -25.52 -11.51 -3.03
CA ALA A 156 -25.48 -12.95 -2.79
C ALA A 156 -24.06 -13.45 -2.57
N TYR A 157 -23.11 -12.92 -3.31
CA TYR A 157 -21.68 -13.22 -3.11
C TYR A 157 -21.21 -12.79 -1.72
N PHE A 158 -21.48 -11.55 -1.31
CA PHE A 158 -21.06 -11.05 0.01
C PHE A 158 -21.74 -11.81 1.16
N ALA A 159 -23.02 -12.16 1.01
CA ALA A 159 -23.72 -12.99 1.99
C ALA A 159 -23.13 -14.41 2.07
N GLY A 160 -22.65 -14.95 0.96
CA GLY A 160 -21.92 -16.21 0.90
C GLY A 160 -20.60 -16.14 1.66
N GLU A 161 -19.74 -15.19 1.31
CA GLU A 161 -18.45 -14.98 1.95
C GLU A 161 -18.57 -14.72 3.47
N ALA A 162 -19.59 -13.96 3.90
CA ALA A 162 -19.84 -13.72 5.32
C ALA A 162 -20.18 -15.00 6.07
N ARG A 163 -21.03 -15.87 5.49
CA ARG A 163 -21.37 -17.17 6.08
C ARG A 163 -20.15 -18.09 6.19
N ASP A 164 -19.36 -18.15 5.12
CA ASP A 164 -18.18 -19.00 5.05
C ASP A 164 -17.09 -18.51 6.03
N SER A 165 -16.90 -17.19 6.12
CA SER A 165 -15.98 -16.58 7.08
C SER A 165 -16.40 -16.92 8.52
N LEU A 166 -17.68 -16.80 8.85
CA LEU A 166 -18.20 -17.15 10.17
C LEU A 166 -18.07 -18.65 10.48
N ALA A 167 -18.28 -19.50 9.48
CA ALA A 167 -18.10 -20.95 9.63
C ALA A 167 -16.64 -21.30 9.92
N LYS A 168 -15.70 -20.72 9.17
CA LYS A 168 -14.24 -20.88 9.37
C LYS A 168 -13.80 -20.36 10.74
N GLN A 169 -14.34 -19.23 11.18
CA GLN A 169 -14.07 -18.71 12.52
C GLN A 169 -14.49 -19.71 13.60
N ARG A 170 -15.73 -20.17 13.55
CA ARG A 170 -16.24 -21.15 14.51
C ARG A 170 -15.49 -22.47 14.51
N GLU A 171 -15.00 -22.91 13.36
CA GLU A 171 -14.15 -24.10 13.25
C GLU A 171 -12.80 -23.88 13.94
N ARG A 172 -12.15 -22.74 13.70
CA ARG A 172 -10.91 -22.37 14.38
C ARG A 172 -11.08 -22.28 15.89
N GLU A 173 -12.16 -21.62 16.36
CA GLU A 173 -12.47 -21.51 17.79
C GLU A 173 -12.68 -22.90 18.44
N ARG A 174 -13.30 -23.84 17.73
CA ARG A 174 -13.51 -25.22 18.25
C ARG A 174 -12.22 -26.05 18.22
N SER A 175 -11.35 -25.82 17.24
CA SER A 175 -10.07 -26.54 17.13
C SER A 175 -8.99 -25.98 18.03
N ASP A 176 -9.19 -24.77 18.57
CA ASP A 176 -8.26 -24.14 19.52
C ASP A 176 -8.43 -24.76 20.91
N SER A 177 -7.66 -25.82 21.14
CA SER A 177 -7.68 -26.59 22.39
C SER A 177 -6.40 -26.40 23.21
N LEU A 178 -5.44 -25.63 22.72
CA LEU A 178 -4.17 -25.39 23.40
C LEU A 178 -4.32 -24.30 24.47
N SER A 179 -3.63 -24.48 25.60
CA SER A 179 -3.39 -23.36 26.51
C SER A 179 -2.51 -22.31 25.81
N PHE A 180 -2.57 -21.04 26.26
CA PHE A 180 -1.72 -19.99 25.69
C PHE A 180 -0.23 -20.33 25.79
N ASP A 181 0.20 -20.92 26.88
CA ASP A 181 1.59 -21.31 27.09
C ASP A 181 2.00 -22.47 26.15
N ASP A 182 1.11 -23.45 25.93
CA ASP A 182 1.36 -24.52 24.96
C ASP A 182 1.40 -23.99 23.53
N PHE A 183 0.52 -23.05 23.19
CA PHE A 183 0.54 -22.37 21.89
C PHE A 183 1.86 -21.63 21.67
N LEU A 184 2.35 -20.87 22.66
CA LEU A 184 3.63 -20.18 22.55
C LEU A 184 4.81 -21.16 22.41
N ALA A 185 4.80 -22.25 23.17
CA ALA A 185 5.83 -23.26 23.07
C ALA A 185 5.87 -23.92 21.69
N ASP A 186 4.72 -24.16 21.09
CA ASP A 186 4.60 -24.71 19.73
C ASP A 186 5.04 -23.69 18.66
N TYR A 187 4.55 -22.46 18.79
CA TYR A 187 4.85 -21.37 17.86
C TYR A 187 6.35 -21.03 17.79
N PHE A 188 7.03 -21.03 18.94
CA PHE A 188 8.47 -20.75 18.99
C PHE A 188 9.35 -21.99 18.84
N GLY A 189 8.75 -23.17 18.58
CA GLY A 189 9.51 -24.41 18.41
C GLY A 189 10.22 -24.89 19.68
N THR A 190 9.78 -24.46 20.86
CA THR A 190 10.37 -24.79 22.15
C THR A 190 9.80 -26.07 22.76
N ARG A 191 8.83 -26.72 22.12
CA ARG A 191 8.38 -28.06 22.53
C ARG A 191 9.53 -29.07 22.39
N GLN A 192 10.11 -29.48 23.48
CA GLN A 192 10.98 -30.65 23.50
C GLN A 192 10.12 -31.86 23.10
N THR A 193 10.46 -32.47 21.97
CA THR A 193 9.91 -33.75 21.58
C THR A 193 10.36 -34.76 22.64
N THR A 194 9.49 -35.06 23.59
CA THR A 194 9.72 -36.19 24.53
C THR A 194 9.62 -37.46 23.69
N VAL A 195 10.75 -38.08 23.40
CA VAL A 195 10.88 -39.43 22.80
C VAL A 195 10.52 -40.45 23.81
#